data_4d91a9149b6ade746bdb80181bf944fc
#
_entry.id   4d91a9149b6ade746bdb80181bf944fc
#
_cell.length_a   1.000
_cell.length_b   1.000
_cell.length_c   1.000
_cell.angle_alpha   90.00
_cell.angle_beta   90.00
_cell.angle_gamma   90.00
#
_symmetry.space_group_name_H-M   'P 1'
#
loop_
_entity.id
_entity.type
_entity.pdbx_description
1 polymer ?
#
loop_
_entity_poly.entity_id
_entity_poly.type
_entity_poly.pdbx_seq_one_letter_code
_entity_poly.pdbx_strand_id
1 'polypeptide(L)'
;MISKIARMSPFSFSRFFKKNCGAGFVEYLNRVRTNKACYLLRETDYQIHDIAVECGFTSISNFNKQFRKAEGVSPRDFRAQFR
;
A
#
# COMPACT_ATOMS: atom_id res chain seq x y z
N MET A 1 -4.75 -18.56 -0.84
CA MET A 1 -3.77 -18.27 -0.50
C MET A 1 -3.38 -16.97 -0.09
N ILE A 2 -3.06 -16.17 -0.91
CA ILE A 2 -2.68 -14.85 -0.54
C ILE A 2 -3.72 -14.13 0.20
N SER A 3 -4.92 -14.33 -0.14
CA SER A 3 -5.98 -13.62 0.51
C SER A 3 -6.08 -14.01 1.96
N LYS A 4 -5.68 -15.20 2.33
CA LYS A 4 -5.73 -15.54 3.66
C LYS A 4 -4.82 -14.72 4.46
N ILE A 5 -3.62 -14.52 4.00
CA ILE A 5 -2.67 -13.73 4.69
C ILE A 5 -3.15 -12.35 4.83
N ALA A 6 -3.69 -11.84 3.78
CA ALA A 6 -4.18 -10.49 3.82
C ALA A 6 -5.20 -10.30 4.87
N ARG A 7 -6.07 -11.23 5.05
CA ARG A 7 -7.09 -10.94 5.96
C ARG A 7 -6.69 -11.05 7.35
N MET A 8 -5.71 -11.82 7.65
CA MET A 8 -5.49 -11.90 9.01
C MET A 8 -4.64 -10.85 9.49
N SER A 9 -3.93 -10.23 8.85
CA SER A 9 -3.16 -9.44 9.48
C SER A 9 -3.36 -8.12 9.82
N PRO A 10 -3.96 -7.28 9.11
CA PRO A 10 -3.89 -5.86 9.39
C PRO A 10 -4.25 -5.52 10.81
N PHE A 11 -5.27 -6.13 11.32
CA PHE A 11 -5.73 -5.78 12.62
C PHE A 11 -4.84 -6.27 13.73
N SER A 12 -4.46 -7.50 13.70
CA SER A 12 -3.60 -8.06 14.69
C SER A 12 -2.24 -7.42 14.68
N PHE A 13 -1.73 -7.15 13.52
CA PHE A 13 -0.48 -6.50 13.39
C PHE A 13 -0.50 -5.11 13.95
N SER A 14 -1.57 -4.40 13.76
CA SER A 14 -1.70 -3.07 14.28
C SER A 14 -1.51 -3.06 15.79
N ARG A 15 -2.16 -3.96 16.45
CA ARG A 15 -2.05 -4.04 17.87
C ARG A 15 -0.65 -4.37 18.28
N PHE A 16 -0.05 -5.33 17.63
CA PHE A 16 1.28 -5.76 17.96
C PHE A 16 2.29 -4.62 17.79
N PHE A 17 2.24 -3.94 16.69
CA PHE A 17 3.15 -2.85 16.45
C PHE A 17 2.97 -1.71 17.40
N LYS A 18 1.76 -1.37 17.71
CA LYS A 18 1.50 -0.29 18.59
C LYS A 18 2.09 -0.57 19.95
N LYS A 19 2.01 -1.80 20.37
CA LYS A 19 2.51 -2.18 21.64
C LYS A 19 4.03 -2.21 21.69
N ASN A 20 4.64 -2.68 20.63
CA ASN A 20 6.08 -2.85 20.61
C ASN A 20 6.89 -1.74 20.00
N CYS A 21 6.36 -1.11 18.99
CA CYS A 21 7.11 -0.11 18.27
C CYS A 21 6.50 1.25 18.25
N GLY A 22 5.27 1.37 18.54
CA GLY A 22 4.61 2.68 18.55
C GLY A 22 4.80 3.50 17.29
N ALA A 23 5.90 4.17 17.21
CA ALA A 23 6.15 5.07 16.11
C ALA A 23 6.23 4.40 14.76
N GLY A 24 6.62 3.16 14.71
CA GLY A 24 6.74 2.46 13.44
C GLY A 24 5.44 1.97 12.86
N PHE A 25 4.37 2.10 13.60
CA PHE A 25 3.09 1.60 13.17
C PHE A 25 2.59 2.23 11.86
N VAL A 26 2.65 3.53 11.77
CA VAL A 26 2.16 4.22 10.59
C VAL A 26 3.00 3.87 9.37
N GLU A 27 4.28 3.80 9.53
CA GLU A 27 5.16 3.43 8.44
C GLU A 27 4.89 2.03 7.97
N TYR A 28 4.68 1.13 8.90
CA TYR A 28 4.38 -0.24 8.55
C TYR A 28 3.07 -0.32 7.77
N LEU A 29 2.06 0.39 8.22
CA LEU A 29 0.78 0.40 7.56
C LEU A 29 0.89 0.93 6.15
N ASN A 30 1.65 2.00 5.98
CA ASN A 30 1.85 2.56 4.65
C ASN A 30 2.58 1.58 3.74
N ARG A 31 3.49 0.82 4.29
CA ARG A 31 4.20 -0.16 3.50
C ARG A 31 3.26 -1.27 3.02
N VAL A 32 2.39 -1.74 3.89
CA VAL A 32 1.42 -2.76 3.52
C VAL A 32 0.50 -2.25 2.42
N ARG A 33 0.06 -1.01 2.57
CA ARG A 33 -0.81 -0.40 1.58
C ARG A 33 -0.09 -0.23 0.25
N THR A 34 1.16 0.17 0.30
CA THR A 34 1.94 0.36 -0.91
C THR A 34 2.19 -0.97 -1.61
N ASN A 35 2.46 -2.02 -0.85
CA ASN A 35 2.66 -3.33 -1.44
C ASN A 35 1.42 -3.80 -2.17
N LYS A 36 0.27 -3.55 -1.61
CA LYS A 36 -0.98 -3.92 -2.26
C LYS A 36 -1.15 -3.11 -3.54
N ALA A 37 -0.78 -1.84 -3.50
CA ALA A 37 -0.86 -0.99 -4.67
C ALA A 37 0.05 -1.50 -5.78
N CYS A 38 1.23 -1.93 -5.43
CA CYS A 38 2.16 -2.48 -6.41
C CYS A 38 1.54 -3.68 -7.12
N TYR A 39 0.91 -4.53 -6.36
CA TYR A 39 0.26 -5.70 -6.92
C TYR A 39 -0.84 -5.29 -7.89
N LEU A 40 -1.69 -4.36 -7.48
CA LEU A 40 -2.78 -3.92 -8.33
C LEU A 40 -2.29 -3.20 -9.58
N LEU A 41 -1.22 -2.45 -9.45
CA LEU A 41 -0.65 -1.75 -10.60
C LEU A 41 -0.10 -2.73 -11.64
N ARG A 42 0.48 -3.81 -11.17
CA ARG A 42 1.05 -4.81 -12.07
C ARG A 42 0.00 -5.73 -12.66
N GLU A 43 -0.92 -6.17 -11.82
CA GLU A 43 -1.82 -7.25 -12.19
C GLU A 43 -3.20 -6.84 -12.68
N THR A 44 -3.54 -5.58 -12.58
CA THR A 44 -4.87 -5.14 -13.00
C THR A 44 -4.78 -3.89 -13.86
N ASP A 45 -5.91 -3.54 -14.46
CA ASP A 45 -6.00 -2.31 -15.23
C ASP A 45 -6.74 -1.23 -14.46
N TYR A 46 -6.88 -1.38 -13.17
CA TYR A 46 -7.57 -0.40 -12.35
C TYR A 46 -6.88 0.96 -12.51
N GLN A 47 -7.67 1.99 -12.44
CA GLN A 47 -7.11 3.33 -12.52
C GLN A 47 -6.37 3.65 -11.24
N ILE A 48 -5.39 4.51 -11.35
CA ILE A 48 -4.56 4.89 -10.21
C ILE A 48 -5.44 5.37 -9.05
N HIS A 49 -6.43 6.18 -9.36
CA HIS A 49 -7.33 6.69 -8.34
C HIS A 49 -8.04 5.55 -7.61
N ASP A 50 -8.52 4.58 -8.34
CA ASP A 50 -9.22 3.45 -7.75
C ASP A 50 -8.29 2.63 -6.87
N ILE A 51 -7.06 2.48 -7.31
CA ILE A 51 -6.08 1.74 -6.53
C ILE A 51 -5.82 2.44 -5.20
N ALA A 52 -5.73 3.75 -5.23
CA ALA A 52 -5.52 4.52 -4.02
C ALA A 52 -6.64 4.27 -3.01
N VAL A 53 -7.86 4.28 -3.49
CA VAL A 53 -9.01 4.06 -2.64
C VAL A 53 -9.02 2.64 -2.09
N GLU A 54 -8.76 1.68 -2.96
CA GLU A 54 -8.74 0.29 -2.56
C GLU A 54 -7.69 0.01 -1.50
N CYS A 55 -6.59 0.71 -1.58
CA CYS A 55 -5.51 0.49 -0.63
C CYS A 55 -5.67 1.26 0.66
N GLY A 56 -6.70 2.07 0.75
CA GLY A 56 -6.99 2.78 1.99
C GLY A 56 -6.33 4.13 2.15
N PHE A 57 -5.87 4.73 1.07
CA PHE A 57 -5.28 6.05 1.17
C PHE A 57 -6.37 7.10 1.19
N THR A 58 -6.15 8.17 1.92
CA THR A 58 -7.17 9.19 2.08
C THR A 58 -7.32 10.08 0.86
N SER A 59 -6.29 10.20 0.06
CA SER A 59 -6.37 11.02 -1.15
C SER A 59 -5.36 10.52 -2.15
N ILE A 60 -5.56 10.90 -3.40
CA ILE A 60 -4.64 10.50 -4.45
C ILE A 60 -3.28 11.17 -4.23
N SER A 61 -3.28 12.37 -3.71
CA SER A 61 -2.04 13.08 -3.42
C SER A 61 -1.23 12.34 -2.38
N ASN A 62 -1.89 11.92 -1.33
CA ASN A 62 -1.21 11.18 -0.28
C ASN A 62 -0.70 9.85 -0.81
N PHE A 63 -1.50 9.19 -1.65
CA PHE A 63 -1.11 7.94 -2.25
C PHE A 63 0.17 8.13 -3.07
N ASN A 64 0.18 9.12 -3.94
CA ASN A 64 1.34 9.39 -4.78
C ASN A 64 2.58 9.65 -3.94
N LYS A 65 2.41 10.43 -2.90
CA LYS A 65 3.51 10.79 -2.04
C LYS A 65 4.09 9.57 -1.32
N GLN A 66 3.23 8.78 -0.72
CA GLN A 66 3.68 7.62 0.02
C GLN A 66 4.25 6.55 -0.90
N PHE A 67 3.64 6.37 -2.06
CA PHE A 67 4.12 5.39 -3.01
C PHE A 67 5.52 5.77 -3.49
N ARG A 68 5.69 7.02 -3.87
CA ARG A 68 6.98 7.48 -4.35
C ARG A 68 8.05 7.36 -3.28
N LYS A 69 7.68 7.62 -2.05
CA LYS A 69 8.62 7.51 -0.96
C LYS A 69 9.06 6.06 -0.76
N ALA A 70 8.15 5.12 -0.93
CA ALA A 70 8.46 3.72 -0.73
C ALA A 70 9.14 3.07 -1.93
N GLU A 71 8.69 3.42 -3.12
CA GLU A 71 9.18 2.75 -4.33
C GLU A 71 10.17 3.56 -5.16
N GLY A 72 10.29 4.82 -4.87
CA GLY A 72 11.22 5.67 -5.61
C GLY A 72 10.66 6.25 -6.90
N VAL A 73 9.51 5.81 -7.34
CA VAL A 73 8.86 6.34 -8.53
C VAL A 73 7.37 6.47 -8.30
N SER A 74 6.70 7.22 -9.13
CA SER A 74 5.26 7.41 -8.98
C SER A 74 4.52 6.13 -9.37
N PRO A 75 3.27 6.00 -8.95
CA PRO A 75 2.49 4.83 -9.34
C PRO A 75 2.37 4.67 -10.85
N ARG A 76 2.23 5.79 -11.54
CA ARG A 76 2.12 5.78 -12.98
C ARG A 76 3.40 5.23 -13.61
N ASP A 77 4.55 5.72 -13.17
CA ASP A 77 5.82 5.28 -13.69
C ASP A 77 6.07 3.83 -13.35
N PHE A 78 5.67 3.44 -12.15
CA PHE A 78 5.82 2.06 -11.72
C PHE A 78 5.06 1.13 -12.66
N ARG A 79 3.82 1.47 -12.96
CA ARG A 79 3.01 0.66 -13.87
C ARG A 79 3.65 0.57 -15.25
N ALA A 80 4.18 1.67 -15.72
CA ALA A 80 4.78 1.71 -17.04
C ALA A 80 5.96 0.74 -17.16
N GLN A 81 6.64 0.47 -16.08
CA GLN A 81 7.77 -0.45 -16.11
C GLN A 81 7.33 -1.89 -16.38
N PHE A 82 6.09 -2.22 -16.10
CA PHE A 82 5.59 -3.56 -16.28
C PHE A 82 4.66 -3.71 -17.46
N ARG A 83 4.42 -2.65 -18.16
CA ARG A 83 3.55 -2.65 -19.31
C ARG A 83 4.27 -2.04 -20.50
#